data_2488b017ed2e354a521834986cf0348c
#
_entry.id   2488b017ed2e354a521834986cf0348c
#
_cell.length_a   1.000
_cell.length_b   1.000
_cell.length_c   1.000
_cell.angle_alpha   90.00
_cell.angle_beta   90.00
_cell.angle_gamma   90.00
#
_symmetry.space_group_name_H-M   'P 1'
#
loop_
_entity.id
_entity.type
_entity.pdbx_description
1 polymer ?
#
loop_
_entity_poly.entity_id
_entity_poly.type
_entity_poly.pdbx_seq_one_letter_code
_entity_poly.pdbx_strand_id
1 'polypeptide(L)'
;MTSSDPGVRPVPDALAYLAGNWSVERELYAGEHVGHFSGRAEFRTDDADDADNGWLHVEEGVMEWDGARRDAGRTLRMTPLPDGSAEVSFADGRPFHTLDLRSGHWTAVHQCAADRYEGTFTVLSPDEWHLRWEVHGPAKDQLLVSVYRRAGT
;
A
#
# COMPACT_ATOMS: atom_id res chain seq x y z
N MET A 1 -21.99 22.47 5.52
CA MET A 1 -21.32 22.21 4.27
C MET A 1 -20.07 21.41 4.49
N THR A 2 -20.01 20.31 3.84
CA THR A 2 -18.88 19.45 4.01
C THR A 2 -17.71 19.98 3.21
N SER A 3 -16.65 20.26 3.88
CA SER A 3 -15.41 20.60 3.22
C SER A 3 -14.69 19.33 2.81
N SER A 4 -15.34 18.48 2.03
CA SER A 4 -14.61 17.34 1.51
C SER A 4 -13.54 17.86 0.59
N ASP A 5 -12.29 17.43 0.82
CA ASP A 5 -11.22 17.70 -0.09
C ASP A 5 -11.63 17.20 -1.47
N PRO A 6 -11.67 18.06 -2.52
CA PRO A 6 -12.15 17.65 -3.84
C PRO A 6 -11.33 16.52 -4.47
N GLY A 7 -10.17 16.18 -3.91
CA GLY A 7 -9.37 15.08 -4.41
C GLY A 7 -9.55 13.75 -3.71
N VAL A 8 -10.41 13.67 -2.69
CA VAL A 8 -10.52 12.48 -1.84
C VAL A 8 -11.87 11.82 -2.01
N ARG A 9 -11.85 10.49 -2.20
CA ARG A 9 -13.06 9.70 -2.37
C ARG A 9 -13.21 8.67 -1.26
N PRO A 10 -14.24 8.78 -0.41
CA PRO A 10 -14.53 7.78 0.62
C PRO A 10 -14.85 6.41 0.02
N VAL A 11 -14.42 5.35 0.72
CA VAL A 11 -14.61 3.96 0.30
C VAL A 11 -15.18 3.17 1.47
N PRO A 12 -16.42 2.67 1.39
CA PRO A 12 -17.04 1.96 2.51
C PRO A 12 -16.31 0.68 2.91
N ASP A 13 -15.69 0.00 1.96
CA ASP A 13 -15.03 -1.28 2.19
C ASP A 13 -13.69 -1.30 1.47
N ALA A 14 -12.61 -1.34 2.24
CA ALA A 14 -11.25 -1.24 1.69
C ALA A 14 -10.94 -2.38 0.72
N LEU A 15 -11.19 -3.63 1.11
CA LEU A 15 -10.83 -4.76 0.26
C LEU A 15 -11.71 -4.88 -0.98
N ALA A 16 -12.99 -4.51 -0.87
CA ALA A 16 -13.86 -4.49 -2.05
C ALA A 16 -13.36 -3.46 -3.07
N TYR A 17 -12.88 -2.32 -2.59
CA TYR A 17 -12.30 -1.30 -3.47
C TYR A 17 -10.99 -1.78 -4.10
N LEU A 18 -10.09 -2.34 -3.29
CA LEU A 18 -8.76 -2.73 -3.74
C LEU A 18 -8.75 -3.98 -4.61
N ALA A 19 -9.79 -4.83 -4.53
CA ALA A 19 -9.83 -6.10 -5.24
C ALA A 19 -9.51 -5.95 -6.72
N GLY A 20 -8.64 -6.81 -7.23
CA GLY A 20 -8.28 -6.83 -8.64
C GLY A 20 -6.84 -6.42 -8.88
N ASN A 21 -6.59 -5.92 -10.08
CA ASN A 21 -5.24 -5.65 -10.57
C ASN A 21 -5.01 -4.14 -10.74
N TRP A 22 -3.79 -3.73 -10.41
CA TRP A 22 -3.36 -2.33 -10.47
C TRP A 22 -1.98 -2.24 -11.09
N SER A 23 -1.72 -1.17 -11.83
CA SER A 23 -0.36 -0.80 -12.17
C SER A 23 0.21 -0.01 -11.00
N VAL A 24 1.52 -0.13 -10.76
CA VAL A 24 2.21 0.57 -9.68
C VAL A 24 3.40 1.30 -10.26
N GLU A 25 3.48 2.60 -9.98
CA GLU A 25 4.67 3.39 -10.23
C GLU A 25 5.10 3.98 -8.89
N ARG A 26 6.35 3.72 -8.51
CA ARG A 26 6.86 4.15 -7.20
C ARG A 26 8.19 4.83 -7.33
N GLU A 27 8.29 6.02 -6.72
CA GLU A 27 9.55 6.70 -6.58
C GLU A 27 10.10 6.48 -5.17
N LEU A 28 11.38 6.23 -5.08
CA LEU A 28 12.07 5.94 -3.84
C LEU A 28 13.18 6.97 -3.64
N TYR A 29 13.13 7.66 -2.50
CA TYR A 29 14.14 8.67 -2.15
C TYR A 29 14.83 8.27 -0.86
N ALA A 30 16.15 8.16 -0.89
CA ALA A 30 16.96 7.85 0.29
C ALA A 30 18.24 8.67 0.23
N GLY A 31 18.29 9.79 1.00
CA GLY A 31 19.37 10.74 0.89
C GLY A 31 19.41 11.36 -0.50
N GLU A 32 20.54 11.24 -1.17
CA GLU A 32 20.72 11.73 -2.54
C GLU A 32 20.37 10.68 -3.60
N HIS A 33 20.04 9.46 -3.17
CA HIS A 33 19.72 8.37 -4.09
C HIS A 33 18.25 8.38 -4.46
N VAL A 34 17.97 8.14 -5.74
CA VAL A 34 16.60 8.05 -6.24
C VAL A 34 16.45 6.72 -6.96
N GLY A 35 15.42 5.97 -6.57
CA GLY A 35 15.08 4.72 -7.21
C GLY A 35 13.69 4.78 -7.81
N HIS A 36 13.39 3.85 -8.70
CA HIS A 36 12.09 3.75 -9.35
C HIS A 36 11.66 2.30 -9.44
N PHE A 37 10.44 2.03 -8.99
CA PHE A 37 9.82 0.70 -9.14
C PHE A 37 8.63 0.83 -10.08
N SER A 38 8.56 -0.04 -11.07
CA SER A 38 7.45 -0.11 -12.00
C SER A 38 6.95 -1.55 -12.03
N GLY A 39 5.69 -1.75 -11.77
CA GLY A 39 5.17 -3.09 -11.65
C GLY A 39 3.67 -3.18 -11.58
N ARG A 40 3.21 -4.26 -10.99
CA ARG A 40 1.79 -4.60 -10.88
C ARG A 40 1.50 -5.03 -9.45
N ALA A 41 0.28 -4.75 -9.01
CA ALA A 41 -0.23 -5.20 -7.74
C ALA A 41 -1.53 -5.97 -7.97
N GLU A 42 -1.71 -7.04 -7.23
CA GLU A 42 -2.96 -7.79 -7.23
C GLU A 42 -3.46 -7.94 -5.81
N PHE A 43 -4.73 -7.64 -5.60
CA PHE A 43 -5.42 -7.88 -4.33
C PHE A 43 -6.46 -8.96 -4.57
N ARG A 44 -6.31 -10.10 -3.90
CA ARG A 44 -7.18 -11.25 -4.11
C ARG A 44 -7.35 -12.05 -2.84
N THR A 45 -8.38 -12.87 -2.80
CA THR A 45 -8.54 -13.79 -1.68
C THR A 45 -7.42 -14.81 -1.68
N ASP A 46 -7.08 -15.27 -0.47
CA ASP A 46 -6.07 -16.32 -0.31
C ASP A 46 -6.79 -17.67 -0.27
N ASP A 47 -6.79 -18.38 -1.39
CA ASP A 47 -7.47 -19.66 -1.52
C ASP A 47 -6.81 -20.76 -0.69
N ALA A 48 -5.57 -20.55 -0.25
CA ALA A 48 -4.88 -21.51 0.60
C ALA A 48 -5.21 -21.34 2.08
N ASP A 49 -5.91 -20.26 2.43
CA ASP A 49 -6.31 -19.99 3.81
C ASP A 49 -7.68 -20.60 4.07
N ASP A 50 -7.68 -21.81 4.62
CA ASP A 50 -8.92 -22.51 4.92
C ASP A 50 -9.71 -21.87 6.07
N ALA A 51 -9.08 -20.99 6.81
CA ALA A 51 -9.70 -20.51 8.04
C ALA A 51 -10.61 -19.32 7.82
N ASP A 52 -10.58 -18.63 6.70
CA ASP A 52 -11.49 -17.52 6.54
C ASP A 52 -10.94 -16.41 5.69
N ASN A 53 -11.61 -15.65 5.13
CA ASN A 53 -11.52 -14.26 4.68
C ASN A 53 -10.11 -13.67 4.49
N GLY A 54 -9.06 -14.49 4.41
CA GLY A 54 -7.71 -14.00 4.16
C GLY A 54 -7.57 -13.48 2.74
N TRP A 55 -6.87 -12.34 2.63
CA TRP A 55 -6.55 -11.73 1.34
C TRP A 55 -5.04 -11.58 1.21
N LEU A 56 -4.59 -11.52 -0.03
CA LEU A 56 -3.20 -11.27 -0.36
C LEU A 56 -3.08 -9.99 -1.18
N HIS A 57 -2.06 -9.21 -0.88
CA HIS A 57 -1.62 -8.08 -1.70
C HIS A 57 -0.25 -8.47 -2.25
N VAL A 58 -0.19 -8.76 -3.54
CA VAL A 58 1.04 -9.24 -4.19
C VAL A 58 1.50 -8.19 -5.18
N GLU A 59 2.76 -7.74 -5.02
CA GLU A 59 3.38 -6.82 -5.97
C GLU A 59 4.57 -7.48 -6.63
N GLU A 60 4.72 -7.26 -7.93
CA GLU A 60 5.84 -7.74 -8.72
C GLU A 60 6.20 -6.70 -9.77
N GLY A 61 7.47 -6.50 -9.98
CA GLY A 61 7.93 -5.55 -10.98
C GLY A 61 9.45 -5.45 -11.02
N VAL A 62 9.92 -4.31 -11.50
CA VAL A 62 11.34 -4.06 -11.69
C VAL A 62 11.72 -2.81 -10.91
N MET A 63 12.78 -2.92 -10.12
CA MET A 63 13.37 -1.83 -9.36
C MET A 63 14.62 -1.34 -10.07
N GLU A 64 14.71 -0.04 -10.29
CA GLU A 64 15.95 0.61 -10.75
C GLU A 64 16.51 1.41 -9.58
N TRP A 65 17.77 1.14 -9.25
CA TRP A 65 18.46 1.80 -8.16
C TRP A 65 19.93 1.94 -8.51
N ASP A 66 20.41 3.19 -8.49
CA ASP A 66 21.84 3.48 -8.83
C ASP A 66 22.27 2.86 -10.16
N GLY A 67 21.39 2.91 -11.16
CA GLY A 67 21.72 2.39 -12.48
C GLY A 67 21.60 0.88 -12.64
N ALA A 68 21.28 0.16 -11.58
CA ALA A 68 21.07 -1.28 -11.62
C ALA A 68 19.58 -1.59 -11.68
N ARG A 69 19.21 -2.58 -12.48
CA ARG A 69 17.83 -3.06 -12.59
C ARG A 69 17.75 -4.47 -12.02
N ARG A 70 16.72 -4.74 -11.25
CA ARG A 70 16.48 -6.08 -10.71
C ARG A 70 14.99 -6.31 -10.50
N ASP A 71 14.62 -7.56 -10.55
CA ASP A 71 13.25 -7.94 -10.21
C ASP A 71 13.03 -7.70 -8.72
N ALA A 72 11.85 -7.22 -8.38
CA ALA A 72 11.48 -6.95 -7.01
C ALA A 72 10.00 -7.25 -6.80
N GLY A 73 9.67 -7.65 -5.58
CA GLY A 73 8.29 -7.95 -5.25
C GLY A 73 8.11 -8.11 -3.76
N ARG A 74 6.86 -8.15 -3.35
CA ARG A 74 6.51 -8.41 -1.96
C ARG A 74 5.10 -8.94 -1.85
N THR A 75 4.79 -9.59 -0.74
CA THR A 75 3.46 -10.04 -0.42
C THR A 75 3.10 -9.57 0.98
N LEU A 76 1.90 -9.00 1.12
CA LEU A 76 1.31 -8.68 2.40
C LEU A 76 0.01 -9.47 2.54
N ARG A 77 -0.39 -9.72 3.78
CA ARG A 77 -1.66 -10.38 4.09
C ARG A 77 -2.64 -9.37 4.61
N MET A 78 -3.92 -9.55 4.28
CA MET A 78 -4.97 -8.63 4.72
C MET A 78 -6.17 -9.43 5.21
N THR A 79 -6.79 -8.93 6.29
CA THR A 79 -7.98 -9.56 6.87
C THR A 79 -9.06 -8.50 6.98
N PRO A 80 -10.24 -8.71 6.37
CA PRO A 80 -11.32 -7.74 6.47
C PRO A 80 -11.88 -7.67 7.88
N LEU A 81 -12.23 -6.46 8.31
CA LEU A 81 -12.90 -6.22 9.57
C LEU A 81 -14.35 -5.87 9.32
N PRO A 82 -15.24 -6.08 10.32
CA PRO A 82 -16.68 -5.86 10.12
C PRO A 82 -17.08 -4.44 9.75
N ASP A 83 -16.25 -3.45 10.06
CA ASP A 83 -16.56 -2.04 9.78
C ASP A 83 -16.14 -1.58 8.38
N GLY A 84 -15.56 -2.47 7.55
CA GLY A 84 -15.08 -2.11 6.22
C GLY A 84 -13.61 -1.77 6.16
N SER A 85 -12.92 -1.73 7.30
CA SER A 85 -11.47 -1.60 7.33
C SER A 85 -10.81 -2.97 7.21
N ALA A 86 -9.49 -3.02 7.26
CA ALA A 86 -8.75 -4.27 7.17
C ALA A 86 -7.51 -4.22 8.05
N GLU A 87 -7.12 -5.38 8.55
CA GLU A 87 -5.82 -5.55 9.21
C GLU A 87 -4.80 -5.96 8.16
N VAL A 88 -3.66 -5.30 8.13
CA VAL A 88 -2.56 -5.64 7.22
C VAL A 88 -1.43 -6.24 8.02
N SER A 89 -0.91 -7.37 7.56
CA SER A 89 0.23 -8.03 8.19
C SER A 89 1.26 -8.40 7.14
N PHE A 90 2.48 -8.65 7.62
CA PHE A 90 3.54 -9.16 6.76
C PHE A 90 3.25 -10.60 6.36
N ALA A 91 3.96 -11.10 5.35
CA ALA A 91 3.75 -12.46 4.85
C ALA A 91 3.94 -13.54 5.93
N ASP A 92 4.78 -13.27 6.92
CA ASP A 92 5.02 -14.19 8.04
C ASP A 92 3.97 -14.07 9.15
N GLY A 93 2.97 -13.20 8.99
CA GLY A 93 1.89 -13.03 9.96
C GLY A 93 2.08 -11.94 10.99
N ARG A 94 3.26 -11.32 11.05
CA ARG A 94 3.48 -10.22 12.01
C ARG A 94 2.61 -9.02 11.64
N PRO A 95 1.99 -8.35 12.63
CA PRO A 95 1.16 -7.18 12.36
C PRO A 95 1.96 -6.04 11.72
N PHE A 96 1.34 -5.36 10.77
CA PHE A 96 1.94 -4.18 10.16
C PHE A 96 1.14 -2.93 10.51
N HIS A 97 -0.11 -2.83 10.04
CA HIS A 97 -0.99 -1.70 10.37
C HIS A 97 -2.44 -2.04 10.04
N THR A 98 -3.35 -1.20 10.54
CA THR A 98 -4.75 -1.23 10.12
C THR A 98 -4.90 -0.33 8.90
N LEU A 99 -5.84 -0.64 8.03
CA LEU A 99 -6.15 0.17 6.85
C LEU A 99 -7.63 0.51 6.85
N ASP A 100 -7.94 1.80 6.93
CA ASP A 100 -9.31 2.29 6.95
C ASP A 100 -9.50 3.38 5.90
N LEU A 101 -10.15 3.05 4.79
CA LEU A 101 -10.36 3.97 3.69
C LEU A 101 -11.74 4.61 3.69
N ARG A 102 -12.49 4.50 4.77
CA ARG A 102 -13.87 5.02 4.82
C ARG A 102 -13.96 6.53 4.65
N SER A 103 -12.91 7.27 5.01
CA SER A 103 -12.86 8.71 4.74
C SER A 103 -12.19 9.03 3.40
N GLY A 104 -11.61 8.01 2.73
CA GLY A 104 -10.82 8.22 1.53
C GLY A 104 -9.38 8.62 1.82
N HIS A 105 -9.04 8.80 3.09
CA HIS A 105 -7.72 9.22 3.52
C HIS A 105 -7.37 8.51 4.82
N TRP A 106 -6.18 7.94 4.91
CA TRP A 106 -5.78 7.17 6.08
C TRP A 106 -4.29 7.32 6.34
N THR A 107 -3.91 7.50 7.59
CA THR A 107 -2.52 7.49 7.99
C THR A 107 -2.26 6.28 8.88
N ALA A 108 -1.34 5.44 8.45
CA ALA A 108 -0.90 4.26 9.19
C ALA A 108 0.46 4.54 9.80
N VAL A 109 0.68 4.10 11.03
CA VAL A 109 1.97 4.25 11.71
C VAL A 109 2.43 2.88 12.16
N HIS A 110 3.69 2.56 11.85
CA HIS A 110 4.31 1.32 12.28
C HIS A 110 5.68 1.63 12.87
N GLN A 111 5.88 1.19 14.12
CA GLN A 111 7.17 1.34 14.79
C GLN A 111 7.93 0.02 14.69
N CYS A 112 9.12 0.05 14.14
CA CYS A 112 9.98 -1.12 14.01
C CYS A 112 11.34 -0.78 14.62
N ALA A 113 11.59 -1.25 15.84
CA ALA A 113 12.79 -0.92 16.61
C ALA A 113 12.94 0.60 16.73
N ALA A 114 14.02 1.17 16.23
CA ALA A 114 14.25 2.62 16.28
C ALA A 114 13.66 3.38 15.09
N ASP A 115 13.08 2.67 14.11
CA ASP A 115 12.55 3.27 12.89
C ASP A 115 11.04 3.46 12.99
N ARG A 116 10.56 4.62 12.52
CA ARG A 116 9.14 4.93 12.44
C ARG A 116 8.71 4.98 10.99
N TYR A 117 7.70 4.19 10.66
CA TYR A 117 7.09 4.16 9.33
C TYR A 117 5.74 4.86 9.40
N GLU A 118 5.53 5.85 8.56
CA GLU A 118 4.25 6.55 8.47
C GLU A 118 3.76 6.53 7.04
N GLY A 119 2.62 5.90 6.82
CA GLY A 119 2.02 5.73 5.49
C GLY A 119 0.73 6.51 5.35
N THR A 120 0.64 7.31 4.30
CA THR A 120 -0.56 8.08 3.99
C THR A 120 -1.19 7.53 2.72
N PHE A 121 -2.43 7.05 2.87
CA PHE A 121 -3.23 6.49 1.79
C PHE A 121 -4.27 7.52 1.36
N THR A 122 -4.40 7.75 0.06
CA THR A 122 -5.38 8.69 -0.48
C THR A 122 -6.08 8.06 -1.68
N VAL A 123 -7.40 7.93 -1.59
CA VAL A 123 -8.22 7.42 -2.69
C VAL A 123 -8.72 8.60 -3.50
N LEU A 124 -8.39 8.63 -4.79
CA LEU A 124 -8.75 9.76 -5.66
C LEU A 124 -9.95 9.48 -6.55
N SER A 125 -10.13 8.23 -6.95
CA SER A 125 -11.20 7.83 -7.86
C SER A 125 -11.44 6.33 -7.73
N PRO A 126 -12.45 5.78 -8.41
CA PRO A 126 -12.62 4.32 -8.44
C PRO A 126 -11.38 3.58 -8.98
N ASP A 127 -10.55 4.27 -9.75
CA ASP A 127 -9.45 3.64 -10.48
C ASP A 127 -8.07 4.15 -10.12
N GLU A 128 -7.95 5.00 -9.10
CA GLU A 128 -6.64 5.55 -8.71
C GLU A 128 -6.55 5.84 -7.24
N TRP A 129 -5.46 5.40 -6.60
CA TRP A 129 -5.13 5.75 -5.23
C TRP A 129 -3.62 5.89 -5.08
N HIS A 130 -3.20 6.67 -4.08
CA HIS A 130 -1.81 6.99 -3.83
C HIS A 130 -1.41 6.54 -2.44
N LEU A 131 -0.13 6.24 -2.29
CA LEU A 131 0.45 5.84 -1.01
C LEU A 131 1.81 6.52 -0.85
N ARG A 132 1.99 7.16 0.29
CA ARG A 132 3.24 7.83 0.62
C ARG A 132 3.75 7.26 1.94
N TRP A 133 4.89 6.59 1.90
CA TRP A 133 5.56 6.10 3.10
C TRP A 133 6.74 6.99 3.43
N GLU A 134 6.80 7.46 4.68
CA GLU A 134 7.95 8.15 5.23
C GLU A 134 8.57 7.25 6.29
N VAL A 135 9.87 7.04 6.21
CA VAL A 135 10.61 6.21 7.14
C VAL A 135 11.64 7.06 7.83
N HIS A 136 11.56 7.20 9.14
CA HIS A 136 12.46 8.01 9.95
C HIS A 136 13.11 7.15 11.01
N GLY A 137 14.43 7.26 11.14
CA GLY A 137 15.19 6.55 12.15
C GLY A 137 16.59 7.09 12.24
N PRO A 138 17.39 6.61 13.21
CA PRO A 138 18.77 7.10 13.41
C PRO A 138 19.67 6.92 12.18
N ALA A 139 19.41 5.88 11.39
CA ALA A 139 20.21 5.56 10.22
C ALA A 139 19.39 5.54 8.93
N LYS A 140 18.11 5.89 9.00
CA LYS A 140 17.23 5.86 7.82
C LYS A 140 16.43 7.14 7.71
N ASP A 141 16.33 7.63 6.49
CA ASP A 141 15.44 8.74 6.15
C ASP A 141 15.03 8.51 4.70
N GLN A 142 13.84 7.93 4.52
CA GLN A 142 13.38 7.47 3.21
C GLN A 142 11.98 7.95 2.93
N LEU A 143 11.69 8.18 1.66
CA LEU A 143 10.38 8.54 1.19
C LEU A 143 10.04 7.66 -0.01
N LEU A 144 8.89 6.99 0.05
CA LEU A 144 8.38 6.19 -1.05
C LEU A 144 7.04 6.77 -1.47
N VAL A 145 6.90 7.13 -2.73
CA VAL A 145 5.66 7.68 -3.27
C VAL A 145 5.15 6.74 -4.36
N SER A 146 3.97 6.18 -4.16
CA SER A 146 3.39 5.19 -5.07
C SER A 146 2.08 5.69 -5.64
N VAL A 147 1.91 5.49 -6.94
CA VAL A 147 0.65 5.74 -7.64
C VAL A 147 0.13 4.39 -8.15
N TYR A 148 -1.08 4.06 -7.73
CA TYR A 148 -1.77 2.84 -8.14
C TYR A 148 -2.90 3.21 -9.08
N ARG A 149 -2.92 2.63 -10.28
CA ARG A 149 -4.00 2.82 -11.25
C ARG A 149 -4.57 1.48 -11.64
N ARG A 150 -5.90 1.39 -11.68
CA ARG A 150 -6.54 0.13 -12.00
C ARG A 150 -6.11 -0.34 -13.38
N ALA A 151 -5.64 -1.58 -13.45
CA ALA A 151 -5.21 -2.16 -14.72
C ALA A 151 -6.41 -2.39 -15.61
N GLY A 152 -6.28 -2.07 -16.89
CA GLY A 152 -7.31 -2.32 -17.85
C GLY A 152 -7.55 -3.80 -18.01
N THR A 153 -8.78 -4.16 -18.33
CA THR A 153 -9.15 -5.55 -18.60
C THR A 153 -8.79 -5.92 -20.02
#